data_75e66365ef22fb3d8e206914da59b173
#
_entry.id   75e66365ef22fb3d8e206914da59b173
#
_cell.length_a   1.000
_cell.length_b   1.000
_cell.length_c   1.000
_cell.angle_alpha   90.00
_cell.angle_beta   90.00
_cell.angle_gamma   90.00
#
_symmetry.space_group_name_H-M   'P 1'
#
loop_
_entity.id
_entity.type
_entity.pdbx_description
1 polymer ?
#
loop_
_entity_poly.entity_id
_entity_poly.type
_entity_poly.pdbx_seq_one_letter_code
_entity_poly.pdbx_strand_id
1 'polypeptide(L)'
;MRYLSLFSGIEACTQAWHPLGWEPVAFCEFDQFPSAVLAHHYADTPNLGDVTAITDEQIEVLGHIDLVVGGSPCQDLSVAGKRKGLAGARSRLFHEQLRIFHAARRLCGARWLLWENVPGAFSTHGGRDFARVVSEMAGAEIPVPGDGWGTEGMALGEHGLVEWSVLDAQWFGVAQRRRRVFALLDTGDWRSRAPVLLEPESLRGDSAPRRGEGKRVAGTFGSRASSGGGFGTDFEVDGGLVPEITGALNHSDGHAVPGNCAQDWNAGML
;
A
#
# COMPACT_ATOMS: atom_id res chain seq x y z
N MET A 1 -4.38 16.71 -9.16
CA MET A 1 -4.52 15.44 -9.93
C MET A 1 -5.81 14.77 -9.52
N ARG A 2 -6.47 14.09 -10.47
CA ARG A 2 -7.65 13.25 -10.20
C ARG A 2 -7.24 11.79 -10.25
N TYR A 3 -7.65 10.98 -9.28
CA TYR A 3 -7.20 9.59 -9.20
C TYR A 3 -8.33 8.61 -8.89
N LEU A 4 -8.16 7.38 -9.41
CA LEU A 4 -9.00 6.22 -9.11
C LEU A 4 -8.25 5.33 -8.11
N SER A 5 -8.85 5.09 -6.94
CA SER A 5 -8.28 4.25 -5.89
C SER A 5 -8.87 2.84 -5.94
N LEU A 6 -8.01 1.84 -6.10
CA LEU A 6 -8.37 0.41 -6.12
C LEU A 6 -7.90 -0.26 -4.83
N PHE A 7 -8.66 -1.23 -4.32
CA PHE A 7 -8.37 -1.87 -3.03
C PHE A 7 -8.23 -0.83 -1.93
N SER A 8 -9.17 0.11 -1.91
CA SER A 8 -9.06 1.41 -1.22
C SER A 8 -8.93 1.27 0.30
N GLY A 9 -9.41 0.18 0.90
CA GLY A 9 -9.45 0.05 2.34
C GLY A 9 -10.21 1.22 2.98
N ILE A 10 -9.63 1.85 3.98
CA ILE A 10 -10.16 3.06 4.61
C ILE A 10 -9.62 4.36 3.98
N GLU A 11 -8.96 4.27 2.83
CA GLU A 11 -8.47 5.35 1.96
C GLU A 11 -7.33 6.18 2.54
N ALA A 12 -6.15 5.56 2.61
CA ALA A 12 -4.93 6.24 3.02
C ALA A 12 -4.44 7.26 1.98
N CYS A 13 -4.73 7.04 0.68
CA CYS A 13 -4.29 7.93 -0.40
C CYS A 13 -4.91 9.31 -0.27
N THR A 14 -6.20 9.40 0.03
CA THR A 14 -6.87 10.69 0.23
C THR A 14 -6.26 11.45 1.40
N GLN A 15 -5.94 10.77 2.51
CA GLN A 15 -5.28 11.42 3.66
C GLN A 15 -3.91 11.99 3.29
N ALA A 16 -3.16 11.29 2.42
CA ALA A 16 -1.85 11.73 1.98
C ALA A 16 -1.91 12.86 0.95
N TRP A 17 -2.91 12.86 0.05
CA TRP A 17 -2.92 13.70 -1.13
C TRP A 17 -3.91 14.85 -1.09
N HIS A 18 -4.88 14.82 -0.19
CA HIS A 18 -5.82 15.94 0.01
C HIS A 18 -5.09 17.29 0.27
N PRO A 19 -4.03 17.36 1.11
CA PRO A 19 -3.26 18.59 1.29
C PRO A 19 -2.59 19.13 0.01
N LEU A 20 -2.40 18.26 -0.99
CA LEU A 20 -1.84 18.61 -2.30
C LEU A 20 -2.91 19.04 -3.31
N GLY A 21 -4.19 19.06 -2.91
CA GLY A 21 -5.31 19.35 -3.78
C GLY A 21 -5.61 18.23 -4.79
N TRP A 22 -5.25 16.97 -4.48
CA TRP A 22 -5.61 15.85 -5.32
C TRP A 22 -6.96 15.28 -4.90
N GLU A 23 -7.76 14.82 -5.87
CA GLU A 23 -9.14 14.44 -5.67
C GLU A 23 -9.38 12.99 -6.12
N PRO A 24 -9.97 12.13 -5.26
CA PRO A 24 -10.43 10.82 -5.68
C PRO A 24 -11.66 10.96 -6.58
N VAL A 25 -11.69 10.26 -7.72
CA VAL A 25 -12.87 10.21 -8.60
C VAL A 25 -13.79 9.08 -8.23
N ALA A 26 -13.23 7.98 -7.72
CA ALA A 26 -13.96 6.84 -7.18
C ALA A 26 -13.02 5.99 -6.31
N PHE A 27 -13.63 5.18 -5.48
CA PHE A 27 -13.02 4.10 -4.72
C PHE A 27 -13.46 2.73 -5.25
N CYS A 28 -12.65 1.71 -4.98
CA CYS A 28 -13.00 0.33 -5.27
C CYS A 28 -12.65 -0.52 -4.05
N GLU A 29 -13.64 -0.73 -3.20
CA GLU A 29 -13.53 -1.54 -1.98
C GLU A 29 -14.78 -2.39 -1.82
N PHE A 30 -14.60 -3.70 -1.68
CA PHE A 30 -15.74 -4.62 -1.61
C PHE A 30 -16.05 -5.09 -0.18
N ASP A 31 -15.08 -4.99 0.73
CA ASP A 31 -15.28 -5.38 2.13
C ASP A 31 -16.22 -4.38 2.82
N GLN A 32 -17.17 -4.92 3.59
CA GLN A 32 -18.25 -4.14 4.19
C GLN A 32 -17.75 -3.09 5.19
N PHE A 33 -16.76 -3.44 6.03
CA PHE A 33 -16.29 -2.52 7.05
C PHE A 33 -15.53 -1.31 6.45
N PRO A 34 -14.50 -1.49 5.61
CA PRO A 34 -13.87 -0.35 4.93
C PRO A 34 -14.86 0.44 4.07
N SER A 35 -15.77 -0.22 3.37
CA SER A 35 -16.80 0.46 2.57
C SER A 35 -17.70 1.37 3.41
N ALA A 36 -18.06 0.95 4.63
CA ALA A 36 -18.81 1.78 5.55
C ALA A 36 -18.01 3.02 6.02
N VAL A 37 -16.69 2.85 6.24
CA VAL A 37 -15.78 3.96 6.55
C VAL A 37 -15.69 4.95 5.39
N LEU A 38 -15.56 4.45 4.15
CA LEU A 38 -15.56 5.29 2.96
C LEU A 38 -16.86 6.08 2.82
N ALA A 39 -18.01 5.44 2.96
CA ALA A 39 -19.31 6.08 2.87
C ALA A 39 -19.50 7.16 3.95
N HIS A 40 -18.91 6.99 5.13
CA HIS A 40 -18.99 7.96 6.22
C HIS A 40 -18.11 9.20 5.97
N HIS A 41 -16.87 8.99 5.52
CA HIS A 41 -15.90 10.07 5.39
C HIS A 41 -15.89 10.75 4.02
N TYR A 42 -16.34 10.04 2.98
CA TYR A 42 -16.27 10.48 1.58
C TYR A 42 -17.59 10.24 0.87
N ALA A 43 -18.68 10.74 1.45
CA ALA A 43 -20.05 10.51 0.98
C ALA A 43 -20.27 10.93 -0.50
N ASP A 44 -19.53 11.91 -0.98
CA ASP A 44 -19.64 12.43 -2.34
C ASP A 44 -18.80 11.67 -3.38
N THR A 45 -17.93 10.74 -2.92
CA THR A 45 -17.08 9.93 -3.81
C THR A 45 -17.66 8.52 -3.94
N PRO A 46 -18.00 8.04 -5.15
CA PRO A 46 -18.61 6.73 -5.32
C PRO A 46 -17.61 5.60 -4.99
N ASN A 47 -18.11 4.55 -4.34
CA ASN A 47 -17.42 3.28 -4.19
C ASN A 47 -17.97 2.29 -5.22
N LEU A 48 -17.14 1.87 -6.18
CA LEU A 48 -17.51 0.94 -7.26
C LEU A 48 -17.51 -0.52 -6.82
N GLY A 49 -17.07 -0.83 -5.60
CA GLY A 49 -17.07 -2.17 -5.04
C GLY A 49 -15.96 -3.08 -5.56
N ASP A 50 -16.34 -4.27 -6.03
CA ASP A 50 -15.41 -5.31 -6.48
C ASP A 50 -14.71 -4.93 -7.79
N VAL A 51 -13.38 -4.86 -7.78
CA VAL A 51 -12.56 -4.55 -8.96
C VAL A 51 -12.78 -5.51 -10.13
N THR A 52 -13.19 -6.75 -9.85
CA THR A 52 -13.46 -7.77 -10.91
C THR A 52 -14.76 -7.52 -11.65
N ALA A 53 -15.65 -6.71 -11.09
CA ALA A 53 -16.95 -6.39 -11.68
C ALA A 53 -16.99 -5.03 -12.40
N ILE A 54 -15.91 -4.24 -12.31
CA ILE A 54 -15.86 -2.91 -12.92
C ILE A 54 -15.82 -3.01 -14.43
N THR A 55 -16.76 -2.31 -15.07
CA THR A 55 -16.87 -2.24 -16.54
C THR A 55 -16.21 -0.98 -17.11
N ASP A 56 -15.95 -0.99 -18.42
CA ASP A 56 -15.41 0.15 -19.14
C ASP A 56 -16.35 1.37 -19.08
N GLU A 57 -17.65 1.15 -19.14
CA GLU A 57 -18.67 2.20 -19.04
C GLU A 57 -18.65 2.88 -17.67
N GLN A 58 -18.44 2.11 -16.60
CA GLN A 58 -18.31 2.68 -15.25
C GLN A 58 -17.05 3.54 -15.13
N ILE A 59 -15.95 3.17 -15.80
CA ILE A 59 -14.72 3.96 -15.83
C ILE A 59 -14.94 5.24 -16.64
N GLU A 60 -15.55 5.15 -17.81
CA GLU A 60 -15.74 6.26 -18.73
C GLU A 60 -16.54 7.42 -18.09
N VAL A 61 -17.58 7.09 -17.33
CA VAL A 61 -18.42 8.12 -16.67
C VAL A 61 -17.71 8.88 -15.55
N LEU A 62 -16.56 8.39 -15.06
CA LEU A 62 -15.74 9.12 -14.07
C LEU A 62 -15.04 10.35 -14.67
N GLY A 63 -14.98 10.43 -16.00
CA GLY A 63 -14.33 11.51 -16.71
C GLY A 63 -12.80 11.44 -16.60
N HIS A 64 -12.15 12.60 -16.57
CA HIS A 64 -10.67 12.64 -16.58
C HIS A 64 -10.06 12.01 -15.33
N ILE A 65 -9.07 11.12 -15.55
CA ILE A 65 -8.27 10.45 -14.52
C ILE A 65 -6.79 10.67 -14.87
N ASP A 66 -5.99 11.12 -13.92
CA ASP A 66 -4.54 11.25 -14.07
C ASP A 66 -3.81 9.98 -13.62
N LEU A 67 -4.27 9.38 -12.50
CA LEU A 67 -3.59 8.30 -11.80
C LEU A 67 -4.57 7.20 -11.40
N VAL A 68 -4.17 5.96 -11.60
CA VAL A 68 -4.77 4.79 -10.95
C VAL A 68 -3.82 4.30 -9.86
N VAL A 69 -4.30 4.13 -8.64
CA VAL A 69 -3.51 3.65 -7.51
C VAL A 69 -4.15 2.43 -6.89
N GLY A 70 -3.34 1.47 -6.44
CA GLY A 70 -3.87 0.31 -5.73
C GLY A 70 -2.79 -0.60 -5.18
N GLY A 71 -3.11 -1.27 -4.07
CA GLY A 71 -2.30 -2.30 -3.44
C GLY A 71 -2.94 -3.67 -3.63
N SER A 72 -2.83 -4.27 -4.82
CA SER A 72 -3.38 -5.61 -5.05
C SER A 72 -2.73 -6.64 -4.13
N PRO A 73 -3.50 -7.59 -3.53
CA PRO A 73 -2.94 -8.60 -2.64
C PRO A 73 -1.80 -9.39 -3.28
N CYS A 74 -0.65 -9.49 -2.57
CA CYS A 74 0.59 -10.11 -3.07
C CYS A 74 0.57 -11.64 -3.07
N GLN A 75 -0.41 -12.28 -2.45
CA GLN A 75 -0.34 -13.71 -2.11
C GLN A 75 -0.45 -14.67 -3.30
N ASP A 76 -0.67 -14.19 -4.52
CA ASP A 76 -1.00 -15.03 -5.66
C ASP A 76 -0.45 -14.57 -7.02
N LEU A 77 0.70 -13.94 -7.07
CA LEU A 77 1.38 -13.68 -8.35
C LEU A 77 1.97 -14.97 -8.96
N SER A 78 1.96 -16.10 -8.23
CA SER A 78 2.51 -17.35 -8.70
C SER A 78 1.51 -18.19 -9.49
N VAL A 79 1.71 -18.28 -10.77
CA VAL A 79 1.00 -19.21 -11.70
C VAL A 79 1.79 -20.51 -11.91
N ALA A 80 2.67 -20.91 -11.02
CA ALA A 80 3.41 -22.16 -11.11
C ALA A 80 2.88 -23.17 -10.09
N GLY A 81 1.79 -23.86 -10.40
CA GLY A 81 1.39 -25.03 -9.62
C GLY A 81 -0.03 -25.48 -9.92
N LYS A 82 -0.12 -26.64 -10.57
CA LYS A 82 -1.35 -27.45 -10.68
C LYS A 82 -1.90 -27.78 -9.27
N ARG A 83 -2.60 -26.84 -8.63
CA ARG A 83 -3.48 -27.15 -7.51
C ARG A 83 -4.84 -26.52 -7.78
N LYS A 84 -5.79 -27.40 -8.02
CA LYS A 84 -7.22 -27.13 -8.20
C LYS A 84 -7.75 -26.44 -6.92
N GLY A 85 -8.39 -25.32 -7.08
CA GLY A 85 -9.14 -24.63 -6.03
C GLY A 85 -8.61 -23.20 -5.83
N LEU A 86 -9.41 -22.29 -5.43
CA LEU A 86 -9.26 -20.90 -4.94
C LEU A 86 -7.92 -20.13 -5.15
N ALA A 87 -6.77 -20.81 -5.36
CA ALA A 87 -5.45 -20.22 -5.56
C ALA A 87 -5.29 -19.46 -6.89
N GLY A 88 -6.12 -19.75 -7.89
CA GLY A 88 -6.11 -19.04 -9.19
C GLY A 88 -6.86 -17.70 -9.18
N ALA A 89 -7.59 -17.39 -8.10
CA ALA A 89 -8.46 -16.22 -8.08
C ALA A 89 -7.73 -14.92 -7.66
N ARG A 90 -6.66 -15.01 -6.91
CA ARG A 90 -5.99 -13.84 -6.31
C ARG A 90 -4.89 -13.23 -7.17
N SER A 91 -4.17 -14.02 -7.99
CA SER A 91 -3.26 -13.47 -9.02
C SER A 91 -4.01 -12.67 -10.08
N ARG A 92 -5.33 -12.88 -10.18
CA ARG A 92 -6.20 -12.11 -11.07
C ARG A 92 -6.33 -10.64 -10.65
N LEU A 93 -6.19 -10.31 -9.37
CA LEU A 93 -6.45 -8.97 -8.86
C LEU A 93 -5.43 -7.94 -9.36
N PHE A 94 -4.16 -8.32 -9.49
CA PHE A 94 -3.17 -7.46 -10.14
C PHE A 94 -3.49 -7.25 -11.63
N HIS A 95 -3.93 -8.31 -12.34
CA HIS A 95 -4.35 -8.16 -13.74
C HIS A 95 -5.61 -7.30 -13.87
N GLU A 96 -6.54 -7.36 -12.89
CA GLU A 96 -7.70 -6.45 -12.86
C GLU A 96 -7.25 -5.00 -12.65
N GLN A 97 -6.26 -4.75 -11.79
CA GLN A 97 -5.68 -3.41 -11.63
C GLN A 97 -5.09 -2.89 -12.95
N LEU A 98 -4.34 -3.73 -13.68
CA LEU A 98 -3.80 -3.39 -15.00
C LEU A 98 -4.91 -3.18 -16.02
N ARG A 99 -5.92 -4.05 -16.06
CA ARG A 99 -7.08 -3.93 -16.96
C ARG A 99 -7.78 -2.59 -16.76
N ILE A 100 -8.06 -2.23 -15.50
CA ILE A 100 -8.71 -0.97 -15.15
C ILE A 100 -7.82 0.21 -15.52
N PHE A 101 -6.50 0.12 -15.28
CA PHE A 101 -5.57 1.17 -15.70
C PHE A 101 -5.56 1.36 -17.21
N HIS A 102 -5.49 0.30 -18.00
CA HIS A 102 -5.52 0.41 -19.46
C HIS A 102 -6.85 0.95 -19.97
N ALA A 103 -7.98 0.59 -19.36
CA ALA A 103 -9.27 1.18 -19.65
C ALA A 103 -9.30 2.67 -19.31
N ALA A 104 -8.86 3.06 -18.11
CA ALA A 104 -8.78 4.44 -17.67
C ALA A 104 -7.83 5.28 -18.57
N ARG A 105 -6.72 4.69 -19.01
CA ARG A 105 -5.81 5.33 -19.97
C ARG A 105 -6.51 5.62 -21.31
N ARG A 106 -7.22 4.63 -21.84
CA ARG A 106 -7.90 4.74 -23.12
C ARG A 106 -9.10 5.69 -23.08
N LEU A 107 -9.91 5.63 -22.03
CA LEU A 107 -11.20 6.31 -21.93
C LEU A 107 -11.11 7.67 -21.22
N CYS A 108 -10.22 7.78 -20.25
CA CYS A 108 -10.16 8.91 -19.29
C CYS A 108 -8.82 9.65 -19.31
N GLY A 109 -7.83 9.19 -20.09
CA GLY A 109 -6.54 9.85 -20.24
C GLY A 109 -5.55 9.57 -19.11
N ALA A 110 -5.73 8.48 -18.31
CA ALA A 110 -4.84 8.14 -17.22
C ALA A 110 -3.40 7.93 -17.72
N ARG A 111 -2.47 8.63 -17.12
CA ARG A 111 -1.05 8.55 -17.42
C ARG A 111 -0.31 7.62 -16.47
N TRP A 112 -0.70 7.62 -15.19
CA TRP A 112 0.06 7.03 -14.11
C TRP A 112 -0.64 5.81 -13.53
N LEU A 113 0.16 4.75 -13.22
CA LEU A 113 -0.28 3.63 -12.39
C LEU A 113 0.67 3.50 -11.22
N LEU A 114 0.16 3.59 -10.00
CA LEU A 114 0.92 3.33 -8.77
C LEU A 114 0.46 2.01 -8.15
N TRP A 115 1.40 1.10 -7.97
CA TRP A 115 1.20 -0.15 -7.27
C TRP A 115 1.96 -0.16 -5.94
N GLU A 116 1.29 -0.57 -4.86
CA GLU A 116 1.89 -0.69 -3.53
C GLU A 116 1.88 -2.15 -3.08
N ASN A 117 2.95 -2.59 -2.41
CA ASN A 117 2.97 -3.92 -1.79
C ASN A 117 4.03 -4.06 -0.68
N VAL A 118 4.08 -5.24 -0.07
CA VAL A 118 5.12 -5.58 0.91
C VAL A 118 6.44 -5.94 0.22
N PRO A 119 7.62 -5.64 0.84
CA PRO A 119 8.92 -5.98 0.25
C PRO A 119 9.14 -7.49 0.03
N GLY A 120 8.33 -8.34 0.66
CA GLY A 120 8.33 -9.78 0.40
C GLY A 120 8.13 -10.16 -1.07
N ALA A 121 7.51 -9.29 -1.88
CA ALA A 121 7.38 -9.47 -3.33
C ALA A 121 8.73 -9.68 -4.03
N PHE A 122 9.82 -9.09 -3.52
CA PHE A 122 11.16 -9.23 -4.07
C PHE A 122 11.79 -10.62 -3.89
N SER A 123 11.33 -11.39 -2.90
CA SER A 123 11.89 -12.71 -2.58
C SER A 123 10.97 -13.88 -2.91
N THR A 124 9.68 -13.62 -3.06
CA THR A 124 8.68 -14.65 -3.37
C THR A 124 9.02 -15.32 -4.69
N HIS A 125 9.05 -16.67 -4.69
CA HIS A 125 9.44 -17.51 -5.84
C HIS A 125 10.80 -17.12 -6.46
N GLY A 126 11.76 -16.68 -5.63
CA GLY A 126 13.08 -16.23 -6.11
C GLY A 126 13.01 -14.90 -6.87
N GLY A 127 12.10 -14.03 -6.49
CA GLY A 127 11.94 -12.71 -7.10
C GLY A 127 11.12 -12.68 -8.39
N ARG A 128 10.62 -13.84 -8.85
CA ARG A 128 9.85 -13.93 -10.11
C ARG A 128 8.50 -13.24 -10.05
N ASP A 129 7.92 -13.15 -8.86
CA ASP A 129 6.63 -12.48 -8.72
C ASP A 129 6.76 -10.97 -8.98
N PHE A 130 7.79 -10.34 -8.45
CA PHE A 130 8.05 -8.93 -8.74
C PHE A 130 8.52 -8.71 -10.19
N ALA A 131 9.33 -9.63 -10.74
CA ALA A 131 9.69 -9.60 -12.16
C ALA A 131 8.44 -9.56 -13.05
N ARG A 132 7.43 -10.36 -12.73
CA ARG A 132 6.16 -10.36 -13.43
C ARG A 132 5.42 -9.03 -13.32
N VAL A 133 5.33 -8.47 -12.11
CA VAL A 133 4.69 -7.16 -11.90
C VAL A 133 5.35 -6.09 -12.76
N VAL A 134 6.69 -5.98 -12.70
CA VAL A 134 7.42 -4.97 -13.47
C VAL A 134 7.29 -5.23 -14.99
N SER A 135 7.35 -6.49 -15.41
CA SER A 135 7.21 -6.85 -16.82
C SER A 135 5.84 -6.49 -17.39
N GLU A 136 4.78 -6.81 -16.68
CA GLU A 136 3.42 -6.51 -17.13
C GLU A 136 3.12 -5.00 -17.07
N MET A 137 3.64 -4.28 -16.07
CA MET A 137 3.53 -2.82 -16.03
C MET A 137 4.31 -2.17 -17.18
N ALA A 138 5.54 -2.60 -17.42
CA ALA A 138 6.39 -2.03 -18.48
C ALA A 138 5.94 -2.42 -19.90
N GLY A 139 5.27 -3.57 -20.05
CA GLY A 139 4.99 -4.16 -21.37
C GLY A 139 6.24 -4.75 -22.01
N ALA A 140 7.16 -5.32 -21.22
CA ALA A 140 8.40 -5.95 -21.68
C ALA A 140 8.81 -7.07 -20.72
N GLU A 141 9.53 -8.07 -21.19
CA GLU A 141 10.06 -9.12 -20.33
C GLU A 141 11.26 -8.57 -19.52
N ILE A 142 11.09 -8.46 -18.21
CA ILE A 142 12.11 -7.98 -17.27
C ILE A 142 12.58 -9.17 -16.43
N PRO A 143 13.81 -9.68 -16.63
CA PRO A 143 14.31 -10.81 -15.86
C PRO A 143 14.61 -10.41 -14.41
N VAL A 144 14.63 -11.40 -13.52
CA VAL A 144 15.16 -11.21 -12.17
C VAL A 144 16.65 -10.89 -12.28
N PRO A 145 17.13 -9.79 -11.68
CA PRO A 145 18.56 -9.46 -11.68
C PRO A 145 19.39 -10.57 -11.02
N GLY A 146 20.63 -10.79 -11.49
CA GLY A 146 21.50 -11.86 -10.98
C GLY A 146 21.77 -11.76 -9.48
N ASP A 147 21.87 -10.54 -8.97
CA ASP A 147 22.07 -10.23 -7.54
C ASP A 147 20.75 -10.04 -6.76
N GLY A 148 19.61 -10.38 -7.39
CA GLY A 148 18.27 -10.14 -6.83
C GLY A 148 17.81 -8.69 -7.02
N TRP A 149 16.58 -8.40 -6.55
CA TRP A 149 16.00 -7.07 -6.65
C TRP A 149 16.63 -6.11 -5.65
N GLY A 150 17.11 -4.98 -6.15
CA GLY A 150 17.49 -3.84 -5.32
C GLY A 150 16.26 -3.17 -4.68
N THR A 151 16.49 -2.39 -3.63
CA THR A 151 15.42 -1.62 -2.98
C THR A 151 14.83 -0.54 -3.88
N GLU A 152 15.51 -0.20 -4.96
CA GLU A 152 15.08 0.76 -5.97
C GLU A 152 15.57 0.34 -7.34
N GLY A 153 14.93 0.85 -8.37
CA GLY A 153 15.34 0.62 -9.75
C GLY A 153 14.31 1.14 -10.75
N MET A 154 14.62 0.89 -12.02
CA MET A 154 13.75 1.26 -13.12
C MET A 154 13.79 0.21 -14.24
N ALA A 155 12.69 0.14 -14.97
CA ALA A 155 12.57 -0.69 -16.17
C ALA A 155 11.80 0.07 -17.26
N LEU A 156 12.20 -0.12 -18.50
CA LEU A 156 11.58 0.52 -19.65
C LEU A 156 10.98 -0.55 -20.56
N GLY A 157 9.76 -0.33 -21.04
CA GLY A 157 9.11 -1.18 -22.00
C GLY A 157 8.14 -0.41 -22.92
N GLU A 158 7.28 -1.15 -23.63
CA GLU A 158 6.35 -0.55 -24.60
C GLU A 158 5.30 0.34 -23.95
N HIS A 159 4.92 0.03 -22.70
CA HIS A 159 3.92 0.82 -21.99
C HIS A 159 4.49 2.12 -21.42
N GLY A 160 5.80 2.18 -21.12
CA GLY A 160 6.46 3.34 -20.54
C GLY A 160 7.57 2.99 -19.57
N LEU A 161 7.88 3.94 -18.69
CA LEU A 161 8.89 3.79 -17.65
C LEU A 161 8.24 3.33 -16.35
N VAL A 162 8.72 2.22 -15.80
CA VAL A 162 8.42 1.78 -14.43
C VAL A 162 9.58 2.15 -13.52
N GLU A 163 9.29 2.87 -12.46
CA GLU A 163 10.22 3.13 -11.36
C GLU A 163 9.74 2.38 -10.12
N TRP A 164 10.64 1.86 -9.29
CA TRP A 164 10.25 1.31 -7.99
C TRP A 164 11.21 1.74 -6.89
N SER A 165 10.67 1.86 -5.68
CA SER A 165 11.45 2.12 -4.48
C SER A 165 10.78 1.51 -3.25
N VAL A 166 11.60 1.07 -2.28
CA VAL A 166 11.14 0.64 -0.96
C VAL A 166 11.21 1.81 -0.01
N LEU A 167 10.05 2.29 0.39
CA LEU A 167 9.92 3.37 1.36
C LEU A 167 9.56 2.82 2.75
N ASP A 168 10.11 3.43 3.79
CA ASP A 168 9.80 3.09 5.18
C ASP A 168 9.17 4.31 5.87
N ALA A 169 7.96 4.14 6.39
CA ALA A 169 7.19 5.22 7.01
C ALA A 169 7.94 5.95 8.12
N GLN A 170 8.87 5.28 8.82
CA GLN A 170 9.67 5.91 9.88
C GLN A 170 10.48 7.14 9.42
N TRP A 171 10.83 7.20 8.13
CA TRP A 171 11.60 8.31 7.55
C TRP A 171 10.75 9.52 7.17
N PHE A 172 9.41 9.34 7.17
CA PHE A 172 8.43 10.36 6.80
C PHE A 172 7.67 10.93 8.01
N GLY A 173 8.31 10.93 9.19
CA GLY A 173 7.74 11.53 10.40
C GLY A 173 6.73 10.66 11.15
N VAL A 174 6.53 9.41 10.73
CA VAL A 174 5.64 8.45 11.39
C VAL A 174 6.46 7.56 12.33
N ALA A 175 6.02 7.39 13.58
CA ALA A 175 6.67 6.53 14.57
C ALA A 175 6.35 5.03 14.32
N GLN A 176 6.47 4.58 13.08
CA GLN A 176 6.17 3.21 12.66
C GLN A 176 7.21 2.71 11.66
N ARG A 177 7.78 1.54 11.91
CA ARG A 177 8.56 0.79 10.90
C ARG A 177 7.59 0.09 9.96
N ARG A 178 7.33 0.70 8.82
CA ARG A 178 6.46 0.15 7.80
C ARG A 178 7.11 0.28 6.43
N ARG A 179 7.80 -0.77 6.03
CA ARG A 179 8.42 -0.83 4.71
C ARG A 179 7.41 -1.29 3.66
N ARG A 180 7.36 -0.56 2.54
CA ARG A 180 6.52 -0.90 1.40
C ARG A 180 7.29 -0.67 0.10
N VAL A 181 7.09 -1.55 -0.86
CA VAL A 181 7.53 -1.29 -2.23
C VAL A 181 6.43 -0.53 -2.95
N PHE A 182 6.83 0.52 -3.61
CA PHE A 182 5.99 1.25 -4.56
C PHE A 182 6.58 1.06 -5.95
N ALA A 183 5.73 0.77 -6.94
CA ALA A 183 6.11 0.75 -8.34
C ALA A 183 5.19 1.70 -9.10
N LEU A 184 5.79 2.63 -9.84
CA LEU A 184 5.10 3.68 -10.59
C LEU A 184 5.37 3.50 -12.08
N LEU A 185 4.32 3.26 -12.86
CA LEU A 185 4.38 3.30 -14.32
C LEU A 185 4.01 4.71 -14.80
N ASP A 186 4.83 5.27 -15.65
CA ASP A 186 4.58 6.48 -16.43
C ASP A 186 4.47 6.14 -17.91
N THR A 187 3.28 6.31 -18.47
CA THR A 187 3.01 6.05 -19.89
C THR A 187 3.11 7.30 -20.77
N GLY A 188 3.49 8.45 -20.20
CA GLY A 188 3.65 9.72 -20.89
C GLY A 188 5.10 10.01 -21.29
N ASP A 189 5.41 11.29 -21.45
CA ASP A 189 6.78 11.73 -21.72
C ASP A 189 7.61 11.76 -20.41
N TRP A 190 8.07 10.59 -20.03
CA TRP A 190 8.91 10.40 -18.85
C TRP A 190 10.32 10.97 -19.00
N ARG A 191 10.80 11.24 -20.24
CA ARG A 191 12.14 11.80 -20.50
C ARG A 191 12.26 13.26 -20.10
N SER A 192 11.15 13.97 -20.08
CA SER A 192 11.10 15.41 -19.77
C SER A 192 10.99 15.72 -18.29
N ARG A 193 10.91 14.69 -17.41
CA ARG A 193 10.74 14.87 -15.97
C ARG A 193 11.87 14.23 -15.15
N ALA A 194 12.04 14.74 -13.92
CA ALA A 194 12.86 14.05 -12.93
C ALA A 194 12.20 12.71 -12.50
N PRO A 195 12.99 11.72 -12.03
CA PRO A 195 12.46 10.53 -11.37
C PRO A 195 11.51 10.91 -10.23
N VAL A 196 10.47 10.10 -10.02
CA VAL A 196 9.48 10.34 -8.96
C VAL A 196 9.81 9.53 -7.71
N LEU A 197 10.14 8.24 -7.87
CA LEU A 197 10.43 7.35 -6.76
C LEU A 197 11.93 7.21 -6.47
N LEU A 198 12.77 7.60 -7.43
CA LEU A 198 14.23 7.54 -7.31
C LEU A 198 14.73 8.93 -6.94
N GLU A 199 14.80 9.21 -5.66
CA GLU A 199 15.35 10.47 -5.17
C GLU A 199 16.88 10.43 -5.16
N PRO A 200 17.58 11.52 -5.55
CA PRO A 200 19.01 11.64 -5.30
C PRO A 200 19.33 11.42 -3.82
N GLU A 201 20.43 10.76 -3.51
CA GLU A 201 20.85 10.46 -2.13
C GLU A 201 20.84 11.69 -1.20
N SER A 202 21.10 12.87 -1.76
CA SER A 202 21.07 14.15 -1.05
C SER A 202 19.65 14.61 -0.63
N LEU A 203 18.60 14.07 -1.24
CA LEU A 203 17.19 14.36 -0.92
C LEU A 203 16.51 13.22 -0.16
N ARG A 204 17.14 12.04 -0.12
CA ARG A 204 16.71 11.01 0.80
C ARG A 204 16.82 11.64 2.18
N GLY A 205 15.72 11.84 2.83
CA GLY A 205 15.66 12.39 4.18
C GLY A 205 16.36 11.49 5.20
N ASP A 206 17.64 11.27 4.97
CA ASP A 206 18.59 10.52 5.80
C ASP A 206 18.94 11.25 7.10
N SER A 207 18.17 12.28 7.44
CA SER A 207 18.06 12.65 8.84
C SER A 207 17.59 11.40 9.55
N ALA A 208 18.55 10.68 10.13
CA ALA A 208 18.22 9.60 11.07
C ALA A 208 17.02 10.08 11.90
N PRO A 209 15.98 9.25 12.07
CA PRO A 209 14.84 9.64 12.89
C PRO A 209 15.41 10.29 14.14
N ARG A 210 15.01 11.51 14.48
CA ARG A 210 15.45 12.19 15.69
C ARG A 210 14.89 11.40 16.88
N ARG A 211 15.46 10.24 17.10
CA ARG A 211 15.27 9.46 18.30
C ARG A 211 16.11 10.16 19.34
N GLY A 212 15.46 10.88 20.27
CA GLY A 212 16.12 11.15 21.53
C GLY A 212 16.61 9.80 22.07
N GLU A 213 17.86 9.74 22.57
CA GLU A 213 18.39 8.53 23.19
C GLU A 213 17.33 7.92 24.10
N GLY A 214 16.99 6.65 23.86
CA GLY A 214 16.04 5.89 24.69
C GLY A 214 14.59 5.83 24.24
N LYS A 215 14.15 6.53 23.18
CA LYS A 215 12.77 6.38 22.68
C LYS A 215 12.68 5.21 21.70
N ARG A 216 12.03 4.14 22.13
CA ARG A 216 11.69 3.00 21.27
C ARG A 216 10.48 3.33 20.40
N VAL A 217 10.47 2.90 19.14
CA VAL A 217 9.35 3.07 18.23
C VAL A 217 8.33 1.98 18.50
N ALA A 218 7.07 2.33 18.62
CA ALA A 218 6.00 1.36 18.73
C ALA A 218 5.96 0.47 17.48
N GLY A 219 5.84 -0.83 17.67
CA GLY A 219 5.69 -1.80 16.58
C GLY A 219 4.28 -1.79 16.00
N THR A 220 4.13 -2.33 14.81
CA THR A 220 2.83 -2.56 14.19
C THR A 220 2.17 -3.79 14.82
N PHE A 221 0.88 -3.74 15.10
CA PHE A 221 0.11 -4.95 15.44
C PHE A 221 0.12 -5.91 14.25
N GLY A 222 0.68 -7.09 14.43
CA GLY A 222 0.61 -8.14 13.42
C GLY A 222 -0.80 -8.73 13.36
N SER A 223 -1.30 -9.03 12.18
CA SER A 223 -2.63 -9.64 11.95
C SER A 223 -2.75 -11.10 12.40
N ARG A 224 -1.84 -11.60 13.22
CA ARG A 224 -1.83 -13.01 13.71
C ARG A 224 -2.71 -13.25 14.95
N ALA A 225 -3.88 -12.67 15.00
CA ALA A 225 -4.82 -12.89 16.12
C ALA A 225 -5.68 -14.17 16.00
N SER A 226 -5.46 -15.06 14.99
CA SER A 226 -6.39 -16.16 14.73
C SER A 226 -5.92 -17.55 15.16
N SER A 227 -4.78 -17.71 15.82
CA SER A 227 -4.33 -19.02 16.30
C SER A 227 -3.50 -18.91 17.57
N GLY A 228 -4.14 -18.66 18.71
CA GLY A 228 -3.69 -19.04 20.07
C GLY A 228 -2.22 -18.85 20.48
N GLY A 229 -1.39 -18.26 19.65
CA GLY A 229 -0.01 -17.94 19.92
C GLY A 229 0.10 -16.50 20.39
N GLY A 230 0.51 -16.30 21.63
CA GLY A 230 0.85 -14.98 22.15
C GLY A 230 1.88 -14.27 21.26
N PHE A 231 2.00 -12.97 21.40
CA PHE A 231 3.09 -12.20 20.79
C PHE A 231 4.42 -12.87 21.08
N GLY A 232 5.27 -13.01 20.05
CA GLY A 232 6.61 -13.55 20.23
C GLY A 232 7.36 -12.80 21.35
N THR A 233 8.21 -13.49 22.06
CA THR A 233 8.97 -12.92 23.18
C THR A 233 10.06 -11.94 22.74
N ASP A 234 10.28 -11.80 21.44
CA ASP A 234 11.30 -10.90 20.89
C ASP A 234 10.66 -9.61 20.35
N PHE A 235 10.36 -8.70 21.27
CA PHE A 235 9.76 -7.41 20.96
C PHE A 235 10.60 -6.53 20.04
N GLU A 236 11.91 -6.75 19.96
CA GLU A 236 12.78 -5.94 19.09
C GLU A 236 12.70 -6.38 17.63
N VAL A 237 12.49 -7.67 17.38
CA VAL A 237 12.37 -8.26 16.04
C VAL A 237 10.93 -8.21 15.54
N ASP A 238 9.96 -8.53 16.39
CA ASP A 238 8.54 -8.62 16.03
C ASP A 238 7.79 -7.26 16.11
N GLY A 239 8.45 -6.20 16.53
CA GLY A 239 7.87 -4.87 16.61
C GLY A 239 6.85 -4.69 17.74
N GLY A 240 7.09 -5.28 18.89
CA GLY A 240 6.23 -5.16 20.06
C GLY A 240 6.02 -3.72 20.54
N LEU A 241 4.94 -3.51 21.29
CA LEU A 241 4.62 -2.21 21.88
C LEU A 241 5.54 -1.90 23.06
N VAL A 242 5.93 -0.64 23.21
CA VAL A 242 6.74 -0.21 24.35
C VAL A 242 5.88 -0.28 25.62
N PRO A 243 6.27 -1.03 26.66
CA PRO A 243 5.46 -1.24 27.87
C PRO A 243 4.98 0.06 28.54
N GLU A 244 5.78 1.10 28.49
CA GLU A 244 5.47 2.40 29.09
C GLU A 244 4.30 3.13 28.41
N ILE A 245 4.01 2.79 27.13
CA ILE A 245 2.91 3.39 26.37
C ILE A 245 1.68 2.49 26.36
N THR A 246 1.85 1.20 26.64
CA THR A 246 0.82 0.17 26.47
C THR A 246 0.29 -0.43 27.77
N GLY A 247 0.69 0.07 28.92
CA GLY A 247 0.21 -0.40 30.22
C GLY A 247 -1.31 -0.48 30.34
N ALA A 248 -2.03 0.32 29.57
CA ALA A 248 -3.49 0.32 29.54
C ALA A 248 -4.12 -0.79 28.67
N LEU A 249 -3.33 -1.50 27.84
CA LEU A 249 -3.83 -2.51 26.92
C LEU A 249 -3.52 -3.96 27.34
N ASN A 250 -2.86 -4.15 28.46
CA ASN A 250 -2.48 -5.46 28.94
C ASN A 250 -3.62 -6.05 29.78
N HIS A 251 -4.49 -6.83 29.14
CA HIS A 251 -5.62 -7.51 29.76
C HIS A 251 -5.30 -8.92 30.28
N SER A 252 -4.03 -9.36 30.26
CA SER A 252 -3.67 -10.75 30.55
C SER A 252 -3.36 -11.06 32.02
N ASP A 253 -3.26 -10.06 32.89
CA ASP A 253 -2.74 -10.30 34.24
C ASP A 253 -3.79 -10.42 35.35
N GLY A 254 -5.07 -10.53 35.01
CA GLY A 254 -6.12 -10.85 36.00
C GLY A 254 -6.19 -9.91 37.23
N HIS A 255 -5.39 -8.85 37.27
CA HIS A 255 -5.43 -7.84 38.29
C HIS A 255 -6.41 -6.75 37.90
N ALA A 256 -7.39 -6.53 38.72
CA ALA A 256 -8.32 -5.42 38.63
C ALA A 256 -7.52 -4.13 38.43
N VAL A 257 -7.74 -3.46 37.32
CA VAL A 257 -7.27 -2.09 37.12
C VAL A 257 -7.77 -1.27 38.32
N PRO A 258 -6.91 -0.59 39.10
CA PRO A 258 -7.39 0.30 40.13
C PRO A 258 -8.35 1.27 39.46
N GLY A 259 -9.60 1.26 39.91
CA GLY A 259 -10.67 2.05 39.31
C GLY A 259 -10.41 3.53 39.39
N ASN A 260 -9.89 4.11 38.33
CA ASN A 260 -9.89 5.57 38.11
C ASN A 260 -9.60 5.95 36.65
N CYS A 261 -9.48 5.00 35.72
CA CYS A 261 -9.30 5.35 34.29
C CYS A 261 -10.53 6.04 33.66
N ALA A 262 -11.68 6.00 34.28
CA ALA A 262 -12.90 6.68 33.77
C ALA A 262 -12.95 8.18 34.11
N GLN A 263 -12.16 8.64 35.09
CA GLN A 263 -12.16 10.06 35.48
C GLN A 263 -11.12 10.91 34.76
N ASP A 264 -10.02 10.29 34.31
CA ASP A 264 -8.95 11.04 33.64
C ASP A 264 -9.24 11.34 32.14
N TRP A 265 -10.19 10.64 31.54
CA TRP A 265 -10.62 10.92 30.16
C TRP A 265 -11.42 12.20 30.01
N ASN A 266 -12.05 12.69 31.08
CA ASN A 266 -12.86 13.92 31.04
C ASN A 266 -12.08 15.18 31.42
N ALA A 267 -10.84 15.08 31.88
CA ALA A 267 -10.04 16.23 32.32
C ALA A 267 -9.12 16.82 31.25
N GLY A 268 -9.04 16.23 30.05
CA GLY A 268 -8.16 16.63 28.97
C GLY A 268 -8.82 17.20 27.70
N MET A 269 -10.14 17.46 27.73
CA MET A 269 -10.84 18.14 26.64
C MET A 269 -11.59 19.38 27.17
N LEU A 270 -10.86 20.43 27.36
CA LEU A 270 -11.33 21.82 27.27
C LEU A 270 -10.23 22.65 26.61
#